data_1c2501fef9e37eb4cf133e472831caeb
#
_entry.id   1c2501fef9e37eb4cf133e472831caeb
#
_cell.length_a   1.000
_cell.length_b   1.000
_cell.length_c   1.000
_cell.angle_alpha   90.00
_cell.angle_beta   90.00
_cell.angle_gamma   90.00
#
_symmetry.space_group_name_H-M   'P 1'
#
loop_
_entity.id
_entity.type
_entity.pdbx_description
1 polymer ?
#
loop_
_entity_poly.entity_id
_entity_poly.type
_entity_poly.pdbx_seq_one_letter_code
_entity_poly.pdbx_strand_id
1 'polypeptide(L)'
;YDGKPVVLMGQVKSALLAKWDIDIPVYYAEINWDNLNRLAERVKIEIADLPKFPVVRRDLSLLLDEKITFAELADTARRAEKKLLRDVTLFDVYEGKNLPAGKKSYALSFYLQDTERTMSDKQIDAIMAKIRKSIEDTYGATLR
;
A
#
# COMPACT_ATOMS: atom_id res chain seq x y z
N TYR A 1 -17.61 -13.10 3.83
CA TYR A 1 -16.60 -13.99 4.39
C TYR A 1 -17.25 -15.31 4.80
N ASP A 2 -16.66 -16.43 4.39
CA ASP A 2 -17.18 -17.79 4.70
C ASP A 2 -18.69 -17.97 4.35
N GLY A 3 -19.10 -17.44 3.20
CA GLY A 3 -20.47 -17.47 2.70
C GLY A 3 -21.46 -16.58 3.47
N LYS A 4 -21.01 -15.81 4.46
CA LYS A 4 -21.85 -14.88 5.22
C LYS A 4 -21.52 -13.44 4.87
N PRO A 5 -22.52 -12.56 4.67
CA PRO A 5 -22.29 -11.15 4.46
C PRO A 5 -21.75 -10.52 5.75
N VAL A 6 -20.60 -9.83 5.64
CA VAL A 6 -19.98 -9.10 6.75
C VAL A 6 -20.08 -7.61 6.50
N VAL A 7 -19.87 -7.20 5.25
CA VAL A 7 -19.93 -5.80 4.83
C VAL A 7 -20.70 -5.72 3.53
N LEU A 8 -21.64 -4.78 3.44
CA LEU A 8 -22.25 -4.30 2.22
C LEU A 8 -21.73 -2.89 1.96
N MET A 9 -21.12 -2.65 0.80
CA MET A 9 -20.62 -1.33 0.45
C MET A 9 -20.87 -1.00 -1.02
N GLY A 10 -20.96 0.28 -1.31
CA GLY A 10 -21.15 0.75 -2.67
C GLY A 10 -21.26 2.27 -2.76
N GLN A 11 -21.39 2.76 -3.98
CA GLN A 11 -21.63 4.17 -4.26
C GLN A 11 -23.14 4.46 -4.18
N VAL A 12 -23.50 5.53 -3.51
CA VAL A 12 -24.88 6.01 -3.45
C VAL A 12 -25.29 6.55 -4.81
N LYS A 13 -26.50 6.19 -5.27
CA LYS A 13 -27.01 6.64 -6.57
C LYS A 13 -27.12 8.17 -6.63
N SER A 14 -26.61 8.76 -7.70
CA SER A 14 -26.63 10.22 -7.93
C SER A 14 -28.05 10.81 -7.84
N ALA A 15 -29.08 10.09 -8.31
CA ALA A 15 -30.48 10.51 -8.20
C ALA A 15 -30.98 10.64 -6.74
N LEU A 16 -30.36 9.93 -5.79
CA LEU A 16 -30.65 10.09 -4.37
C LEU A 16 -29.90 11.29 -3.80
N LEU A 17 -28.65 11.45 -4.16
CA LEU A 17 -27.80 12.57 -3.72
C LEU A 17 -28.34 13.92 -4.18
N ALA A 18 -28.86 14.00 -5.41
CA ALA A 18 -29.47 15.21 -5.97
C ALA A 18 -30.67 15.75 -5.15
N LYS A 19 -31.37 14.87 -4.40
CA LYS A 19 -32.47 15.31 -3.51
C LYS A 19 -31.98 16.09 -2.29
N TRP A 20 -30.68 16.04 -2.01
CA TRP A 20 -30.02 16.68 -0.87
C TRP A 20 -28.94 17.67 -1.31
N ASP A 21 -28.99 18.10 -2.59
CA ASP A 21 -28.02 19.02 -3.21
C ASP A 21 -26.55 18.57 -3.02
N ILE A 22 -26.30 17.26 -3.12
CA ILE A 22 -24.95 16.67 -3.03
C ILE A 22 -24.47 16.33 -4.43
N ASP A 23 -23.44 17.06 -4.91
CA ASP A 23 -22.86 16.91 -6.26
C ASP A 23 -21.62 16.05 -6.32
N ILE A 24 -21.10 15.59 -5.16
CA ILE A 24 -19.92 14.75 -5.06
C ILE A 24 -20.29 13.27 -4.89
N PRO A 25 -19.44 12.32 -5.36
CA PRO A 25 -19.66 10.90 -5.09
C PRO A 25 -19.65 10.60 -3.59
N VAL A 26 -20.68 9.91 -3.11
CA VAL A 26 -20.75 9.42 -1.73
C VAL A 26 -20.71 7.91 -1.72
N TYR A 27 -19.89 7.34 -0.87
CA TYR A 27 -19.79 5.91 -0.64
C TYR A 27 -20.40 5.57 0.71
N TYR A 28 -21.12 4.46 0.75
CA TYR A 28 -21.76 3.95 1.94
C TYR A 28 -21.27 2.54 2.24
N ALA A 29 -21.08 2.23 3.51
CA ALA A 29 -20.79 0.88 3.96
C ALA A 29 -21.60 0.55 5.21
N GLU A 30 -22.23 -0.63 5.20
CA GLU A 30 -22.93 -1.20 6.33
C GLU A 30 -22.20 -2.45 6.80
N ILE A 31 -21.89 -2.52 8.08
CA ILE A 31 -21.12 -3.61 8.69
C ILE A 31 -22.07 -4.43 9.59
N ASN A 32 -22.18 -5.73 9.33
CA ASN A 32 -22.84 -6.65 10.24
C ASN A 32 -21.91 -6.98 11.41
N TRP A 33 -22.09 -6.24 12.50
CA TRP A 33 -21.21 -6.30 13.67
C TRP A 33 -21.22 -7.67 14.34
N ASP A 34 -22.39 -8.33 14.41
CA ASP A 34 -22.49 -9.66 15.03
C ASP A 34 -21.72 -10.72 14.24
N ASN A 35 -21.84 -10.67 12.91
CA ASN A 35 -21.07 -11.58 12.07
C ASN A 35 -19.57 -11.29 12.16
N LEU A 36 -19.16 -10.02 12.21
CA LEU A 36 -17.77 -9.63 12.37
C LEU A 36 -17.18 -10.13 13.69
N ASN A 37 -17.90 -9.95 14.80
CA ASN A 37 -17.45 -10.42 16.12
C ASN A 37 -17.30 -11.94 16.17
N ARG A 38 -18.26 -12.69 15.64
CA ARG A 38 -18.16 -14.16 15.57
C ARG A 38 -16.96 -14.64 14.75
N LEU A 39 -16.55 -13.86 13.76
CA LEU A 39 -15.33 -14.16 12.98
C LEU A 39 -14.07 -13.82 13.79
N ALA A 40 -14.08 -12.68 14.50
CA ALA A 40 -12.97 -12.26 15.33
C ALA A 40 -12.68 -13.25 16.47
N GLU A 41 -13.70 -13.87 17.06
CA GLU A 41 -13.56 -14.91 18.11
C GLU A 41 -12.76 -16.14 17.65
N ARG A 42 -12.70 -16.38 16.34
CA ARG A 42 -11.94 -17.49 15.75
C ARG A 42 -10.47 -17.17 15.53
N VAL A 43 -10.08 -15.90 15.62
CA VAL A 43 -8.70 -15.46 15.43
C VAL A 43 -7.93 -15.73 16.70
N LYS A 44 -6.93 -16.61 16.63
CA LYS A 44 -6.00 -16.79 17.73
C LYS A 44 -5.06 -15.60 17.81
N ILE A 45 -5.00 -14.99 18.99
CA ILE A 45 -4.02 -13.95 19.27
C ILE A 45 -2.69 -14.65 19.53
N GLU A 46 -1.74 -14.51 18.63
CA GLU A 46 -0.38 -15.00 18.80
C GLU A 46 0.51 -13.81 19.15
N ILE A 47 1.20 -13.91 20.28
CA ILE A 47 2.18 -12.90 20.70
C ILE A 47 3.51 -13.31 20.06
N ALA A 48 4.01 -12.52 19.13
CA ALA A 48 5.36 -12.67 18.59
C ALA A 48 6.36 -11.92 19.48
N ASP A 49 7.58 -12.45 19.57
CA ASP A 49 8.68 -11.75 20.21
C ASP A 49 8.93 -10.39 19.57
N LEU A 50 9.21 -9.38 20.38
CA LEU A 50 9.57 -8.06 19.88
C LEU A 50 10.88 -8.17 19.09
N PRO A 51 10.94 -7.54 17.91
CA PRO A 51 12.15 -7.54 17.12
C PRO A 51 13.33 -6.90 17.89
N LYS A 52 14.45 -7.61 17.98
CA LYS A 52 15.65 -7.14 18.67
C LYS A 52 16.44 -6.09 17.87
N PHE A 53 16.23 -6.02 16.55
CA PHE A 53 16.97 -5.15 15.66
C PHE A 53 16.06 -4.08 15.05
N PRO A 54 16.58 -2.86 14.82
CA PRO A 54 15.75 -1.75 14.38
C PRO A 54 15.23 -1.94 12.95
N VAL A 55 14.03 -1.41 12.71
CA VAL A 55 13.50 -1.21 11.36
C VAL A 55 14.19 -0.01 10.72
N VAL A 56 14.61 -0.16 9.48
CA VAL A 56 15.17 0.94 8.67
C VAL A 56 14.14 1.36 7.64
N ARG A 57 13.79 2.64 7.63
CA ARG A 57 12.94 3.25 6.61
C ARG A 57 13.77 3.87 5.51
N ARG A 58 13.37 3.64 4.25
CA ARG A 58 13.91 4.32 3.07
C ARG A 58 12.76 4.78 2.19
N ASP A 59 12.89 6.00 1.69
CA ASP A 59 11.86 6.61 0.87
C ASP A 59 12.33 6.72 -0.59
N LEU A 60 11.40 6.51 -1.54
CA LEU A 60 11.61 6.75 -2.96
C LEU A 60 10.45 7.56 -3.51
N SER A 61 10.77 8.56 -4.33
CA SER A 61 9.78 9.26 -5.14
C SER A 61 9.89 8.78 -6.59
N LEU A 62 8.80 8.26 -7.11
CA LEU A 62 8.72 7.63 -8.44
C LEU A 62 7.73 8.36 -9.32
N LEU A 63 8.17 8.71 -10.52
CA LEU A 63 7.31 9.15 -11.60
C LEU A 63 6.86 7.93 -12.40
N LEU A 64 5.56 7.75 -12.57
CA LEU A 64 4.96 6.57 -13.22
C LEU A 64 3.68 6.92 -13.97
N ASP A 65 3.20 6.01 -14.79
CA ASP A 65 1.93 6.15 -15.49
C ASP A 65 0.76 6.22 -14.50
N GLU A 66 -0.22 7.07 -14.75
CA GLU A 66 -1.37 7.28 -13.86
C GLU A 66 -2.19 6.01 -13.61
N LYS A 67 -2.16 5.04 -14.52
CA LYS A 67 -2.90 3.79 -14.42
C LYS A 67 -2.30 2.80 -13.43
N ILE A 68 -1.02 2.95 -13.11
CA ILE A 68 -0.31 2.03 -12.21
C ILE A 68 -0.79 2.27 -10.77
N THR A 69 -1.26 1.22 -10.13
CA THR A 69 -1.75 1.27 -8.76
C THR A 69 -0.63 1.08 -7.74
N PHE A 70 -0.86 1.57 -6.51
CA PHE A 70 0.05 1.30 -5.40
C PHE A 70 0.20 -0.20 -5.12
N ALA A 71 -0.90 -0.96 -5.22
CA ALA A 71 -0.89 -2.40 -4.98
C ALA A 71 0.10 -3.14 -5.90
N GLU A 72 0.13 -2.79 -7.19
CA GLU A 72 1.06 -3.38 -8.16
C GLU A 72 2.52 -3.08 -7.83
N LEU A 73 2.82 -1.84 -7.39
CA LEU A 73 4.17 -1.45 -6.97
C LEU A 73 4.60 -2.19 -5.69
N ALA A 74 3.72 -2.24 -4.69
CA ALA A 74 3.98 -2.92 -3.43
C ALA A 74 4.21 -4.42 -3.65
N ASP A 75 3.42 -5.07 -4.50
CA ASP A 75 3.59 -6.48 -4.85
C ASP A 75 4.91 -6.74 -5.60
N THR A 76 5.30 -5.83 -6.48
CA THR A 76 6.58 -5.93 -7.19
C THR A 76 7.75 -5.78 -6.24
N ALA A 77 7.69 -4.82 -5.31
CA ALA A 77 8.70 -4.65 -4.27
C ALA A 77 8.81 -5.88 -3.37
N ARG A 78 7.67 -6.45 -2.93
CA ARG A 78 7.65 -7.67 -2.10
C ARG A 78 8.18 -8.89 -2.85
N ARG A 79 7.94 -8.99 -4.15
CA ARG A 79 8.55 -10.05 -4.98
C ARG A 79 10.05 -9.88 -5.15
N ALA A 80 10.51 -8.64 -5.31
CA ALA A 80 11.93 -8.32 -5.42
C ALA A 80 12.68 -8.63 -4.12
N GLU A 81 12.11 -8.32 -2.94
CA GLU A 81 12.71 -8.61 -1.65
C GLU A 81 11.71 -9.24 -0.68
N LYS A 82 11.83 -10.57 -0.51
CA LYS A 82 10.86 -11.37 0.26
C LYS A 82 11.20 -11.49 1.76
N LYS A 83 12.46 -11.31 2.12
CA LYS A 83 12.94 -11.60 3.48
C LYS A 83 13.07 -10.37 4.36
N LEU A 84 13.65 -9.32 3.82
CA LEU A 84 14.03 -8.15 4.59
C LEU A 84 13.06 -6.98 4.43
N LEU A 85 12.24 -6.96 3.37
CA LEU A 85 11.18 -5.98 3.21
C LEU A 85 9.96 -6.38 4.07
N ARG A 86 9.69 -5.60 5.10
CA ARG A 86 8.58 -5.81 6.03
C ARG A 86 7.30 -5.16 5.55
N ASP A 87 7.42 -3.92 5.09
CA ASP A 87 6.26 -3.19 4.63
C ASP A 87 6.63 -2.14 3.57
N VAL A 88 5.61 -1.75 2.79
CA VAL A 88 5.67 -0.65 1.83
C VAL A 88 4.43 0.20 2.04
N THR A 89 4.61 1.50 2.21
CA THR A 89 3.50 2.45 2.36
C THR A 89 3.59 3.58 1.33
N LEU A 90 2.44 4.06 0.90
CA LEU A 90 2.31 5.24 0.06
C LEU A 90 1.97 6.42 0.99
N PHE A 91 2.81 7.43 1.04
CA PHE A 91 2.58 8.58 1.93
C PHE A 91 2.27 9.88 1.19
N ASP A 92 2.57 9.95 -0.13
CA ASP A 92 2.18 11.10 -0.93
C ASP A 92 1.88 10.70 -2.38
N VAL A 93 0.88 11.37 -2.96
CA VAL A 93 0.47 11.25 -4.36
C VAL A 93 0.39 12.64 -4.96
N TYR A 94 1.20 12.90 -5.96
CA TYR A 94 1.15 14.15 -6.68
C TYR A 94 0.69 13.94 -8.12
N GLU A 95 -0.42 14.61 -8.46
CA GLU A 95 -0.99 14.71 -9.80
C GLU A 95 -1.15 16.20 -10.12
N GLY A 96 -0.31 16.74 -10.99
CA GLY A 96 -0.33 18.17 -11.22
C GLY A 96 0.36 18.62 -12.50
N LYS A 97 0.19 19.92 -12.81
CA LYS A 97 0.62 20.54 -14.06
C LYS A 97 2.12 20.47 -14.35
N ASN A 98 2.93 20.18 -13.33
CA ASN A 98 4.39 20.07 -13.46
C ASN A 98 4.86 18.65 -13.82
N LEU A 99 3.94 17.75 -14.12
CA LEU A 99 4.25 16.40 -14.59
C LEU A 99 3.90 16.25 -16.06
N PRO A 100 4.58 15.34 -16.78
CA PRO A 100 4.16 14.96 -18.12
C PRO A 100 2.71 14.46 -18.13
N ALA A 101 1.97 14.69 -19.21
CA ALA A 101 0.60 14.23 -19.37
C ALA A 101 0.50 12.70 -19.16
N GLY A 102 -0.50 12.24 -18.42
CA GLY A 102 -0.72 10.83 -18.12
C GLY A 102 0.26 10.24 -17.09
N LYS A 103 0.99 11.09 -16.37
CA LYS A 103 1.93 10.68 -15.31
C LYS A 103 1.52 11.21 -13.96
N LYS A 104 1.84 10.42 -12.92
CA LYS A 104 1.74 10.81 -11.51
C LYS A 104 3.03 10.51 -10.77
N SER A 105 3.20 11.11 -9.61
CA SER A 105 4.32 10.85 -8.72
C SER A 105 3.82 10.18 -7.45
N TYR A 106 4.41 9.07 -7.08
CA TYR A 106 4.21 8.39 -5.80
C TYR A 106 5.45 8.55 -4.92
N ALA A 107 5.23 8.95 -3.68
CA ALA A 107 6.24 8.89 -2.63
C ALA A 107 5.98 7.69 -1.72
N LEU A 108 6.90 6.74 -1.77
CA LEU A 108 6.80 5.43 -1.11
C LEU A 108 7.82 5.32 0.00
N SER A 109 7.41 4.76 1.14
CA SER A 109 8.32 4.34 2.21
C SER A 109 8.46 2.83 2.22
N PHE A 110 9.69 2.36 2.27
CA PHE A 110 10.05 0.95 2.39
C PHE A 110 10.62 0.70 3.78
N TYR A 111 10.06 -0.27 4.49
CA TYR A 111 10.48 -0.64 5.83
C TYR A 111 11.25 -1.95 5.76
N LEU A 112 12.55 -1.87 6.04
CA LEU A 112 13.47 -3.00 5.98
C LEU A 112 13.87 -3.44 7.38
N GLN A 113 13.90 -4.74 7.64
CA GLN A 113 14.33 -5.30 8.91
C GLN A 113 14.88 -6.70 8.74
N ASP A 114 16.03 -6.95 9.34
CA ASP A 114 16.56 -8.29 9.60
C ASP A 114 16.23 -8.69 11.05
N THR A 115 15.77 -9.90 11.26
CA THR A 115 15.43 -10.43 12.60
C THR A 115 16.64 -10.99 13.34
N GLU A 116 17.75 -11.19 12.65
CA GLU A 116 18.94 -11.86 13.20
C GLU A 116 20.09 -10.88 13.49
N ARG A 117 20.14 -9.74 12.80
CA ARG A 117 21.23 -8.76 12.92
C ARG A 117 20.82 -7.35 12.48
N THR A 118 21.60 -6.38 12.90
CA THR A 118 21.52 -5.01 12.39
C THR A 118 21.98 -4.98 10.93
N MET A 119 21.18 -4.36 10.07
CA MET A 119 21.52 -4.19 8.65
C MET A 119 22.57 -3.11 8.46
N SER A 120 23.55 -3.37 7.59
CA SER A 120 24.52 -2.34 7.18
C SER A 120 23.95 -1.46 6.05
N ASP A 121 24.44 -0.22 5.95
CA ASP A 121 24.00 0.70 4.88
C ASP A 121 24.21 0.09 3.49
N LYS A 122 25.33 -0.60 3.28
CA LYS A 122 25.62 -1.30 2.01
C LYS A 122 24.56 -2.36 1.66
N GLN A 123 24.06 -3.10 2.66
CA GLN A 123 22.96 -4.08 2.45
C GLN A 123 21.66 -3.36 2.11
N ILE A 124 21.34 -2.30 2.83
CA ILE A 124 20.12 -1.50 2.64
C ILE A 124 20.11 -0.92 1.23
N ASP A 125 21.21 -0.30 0.81
CA ASP A 125 21.36 0.31 -0.50
C ASP A 125 21.23 -0.72 -1.64
N ALA A 126 21.82 -1.90 -1.46
CA ALA A 126 21.71 -2.99 -2.43
C ALA A 126 20.25 -3.49 -2.57
N ILE A 127 19.52 -3.61 -1.46
CA ILE A 127 18.11 -3.99 -1.47
C ILE A 127 17.27 -2.92 -2.15
N MET A 128 17.46 -1.65 -1.81
CA MET A 128 16.75 -0.54 -2.41
C MET A 128 17.02 -0.41 -3.91
N ALA A 129 18.26 -0.62 -4.34
CA ALA A 129 18.64 -0.64 -5.75
C ALA A 129 17.92 -1.79 -6.50
N LYS A 130 17.83 -2.97 -5.90
CA LYS A 130 17.12 -4.14 -6.45
C LYS A 130 15.62 -3.88 -6.59
N ILE A 131 15.00 -3.33 -5.54
CA ILE A 131 13.57 -2.99 -5.55
C ILE A 131 13.28 -1.94 -6.62
N ARG A 132 14.06 -0.84 -6.62
CA ARG A 132 13.95 0.23 -7.61
C ARG A 132 14.05 -0.32 -9.02
N LYS A 133 15.10 -1.08 -9.33
CA LYS A 133 15.30 -1.67 -10.64
C LYS A 133 14.13 -2.55 -11.07
N SER A 134 13.60 -3.36 -10.17
CA SER A 134 12.43 -4.21 -10.46
C SER A 134 11.20 -3.40 -10.82
N ILE A 135 10.97 -2.25 -10.16
CA ILE A 135 9.87 -1.34 -10.46
C ILE A 135 10.11 -0.62 -11.79
N GLU A 136 11.33 -0.10 -12.02
CA GLU A 136 11.72 0.55 -13.28
C GLU A 136 11.56 -0.38 -14.47
N ASP A 137 12.06 -1.62 -14.38
CA ASP A 137 12.01 -2.63 -15.45
C ASP A 137 10.57 -3.07 -15.75
N THR A 138 9.69 -3.11 -14.74
CA THR A 138 8.32 -3.61 -14.90
C THR A 138 7.36 -2.52 -15.41
N TYR A 139 7.51 -1.30 -14.95
CA TYR A 139 6.54 -0.22 -15.18
C TYR A 139 7.10 0.99 -15.92
N GLY A 140 8.38 1.00 -16.27
CA GLY A 140 9.03 2.17 -16.85
C GLY A 140 9.00 3.39 -15.92
N ALA A 141 8.90 3.16 -14.60
CA ALA A 141 8.96 4.21 -13.61
C ALA A 141 10.36 4.84 -13.57
N THR A 142 10.44 6.12 -13.22
CA THR A 142 11.72 6.83 -13.06
C THR A 142 11.77 7.53 -11.71
N LEU A 143 12.97 7.72 -11.17
CA LEU A 143 13.13 8.54 -9.97
C LEU A 143 12.75 9.99 -10.26
N ARG A 144 12.15 10.62 -9.27
CA ARG A 144 11.82 12.04 -9.27
C ARG A 144 12.67 12.79 -8.24
#